data_128527238461760cb91e2a7f190d86a4
#
_entry.id   128527238461760cb91e2a7f190d86a4
#
_cell.length_a   1.000
_cell.length_b   1.000
_cell.length_c   1.000
_cell.angle_alpha   90.00
_cell.angle_beta   90.00
_cell.angle_gamma   90.00
#
_symmetry.space_group_name_H-M   'P 1'
#
loop_
_entity.id
_entity.type
_entity.pdbx_description
1 polymer ?
#
loop_
_entity_poly.entity_id
_entity_poly.type
_entity_poly.pdbx_seq_one_letter_code
_entity_poly.pdbx_strand_id
1 'polypeptide(L)'
;MQISRRTLFSTLAAAPLAAAAPAPGRFKVSLAEWSIHRLIQQGKVTNLDFPRIARENDCEGLEFVNTLWGSPTAGYIARLKKRMAETNTKAVLIMVDDEGQLGHSDPAVRRKAVKNHYKWVDIAAELGCHSIRTNMHSNVTPKTPAENETVLDYCADSFRALCDYARQAGISILIENHWGLSSDPDAVITLIQKVNLPNFGTLPDFGNFPPEIDKYQAVARLARYARGMSFKCYFEGPEASEDRYDFQRMMKVVEDSPYSGYIGIEYEGSKLGELDGIARARKLLREYGI
;
A
#
# COMPACT_ATOMS: atom_id res chain seq x y z
N MET A 1 61.13 -48.09 -3.85
CA MET A 1 59.90 -47.99 -4.62
C MET A 1 59.01 -47.01 -3.93
N GLN A 2 59.03 -45.74 -4.36
CA GLN A 2 58.25 -44.67 -3.72
C GLN A 2 56.95 -44.44 -4.48
N ILE A 3 55.81 -44.55 -3.81
CA ILE A 3 54.51 -44.31 -4.37
C ILE A 3 54.09 -42.88 -4.04
N SER A 4 53.98 -42.01 -5.07
CA SER A 4 53.53 -40.63 -4.96
C SER A 4 52.01 -40.59 -4.84
N ARG A 5 51.51 -39.97 -3.77
CA ARG A 5 50.10 -39.65 -3.58
C ARG A 5 49.80 -38.32 -4.27
N ARG A 6 49.14 -38.33 -5.42
CA ARG A 6 48.52 -37.13 -6.03
C ARG A 6 47.16 -36.87 -5.36
N THR A 7 47.07 -35.79 -4.64
CA THR A 7 45.82 -35.28 -4.10
C THR A 7 45.03 -34.55 -5.20
N LEU A 8 43.91 -35.10 -5.64
CA LEU A 8 42.97 -34.41 -6.50
C LEU A 8 42.16 -33.42 -5.65
N PHE A 9 42.34 -32.14 -5.88
CA PHE A 9 41.43 -31.09 -5.42
C PHE A 9 40.28 -30.98 -6.44
N SER A 10 39.10 -31.49 -6.09
CA SER A 10 37.87 -31.22 -6.81
C SER A 10 37.33 -29.87 -6.35
N THR A 11 37.45 -28.85 -7.21
CA THR A 11 36.73 -27.57 -7.02
C THR A 11 35.28 -27.78 -7.39
N LEU A 12 34.41 -27.86 -6.37
CA LEU A 12 32.97 -27.71 -6.60
C LEU A 12 32.70 -26.24 -6.93
N ALA A 13 32.40 -25.97 -8.19
CA ALA A 13 31.83 -24.70 -8.59
C ALA A 13 30.38 -24.64 -8.06
N ALA A 14 30.13 -23.72 -7.11
CA ALA A 14 28.77 -23.41 -6.68
C ALA A 14 28.03 -22.75 -7.85
N ALA A 15 27.06 -23.42 -8.42
CA ALA A 15 26.12 -22.81 -9.36
C ALA A 15 25.31 -21.73 -8.63
N PRO A 16 25.06 -20.57 -9.22
CA PRO A 16 24.17 -19.57 -8.61
C PRO A 16 22.78 -20.20 -8.48
N LEU A 17 22.22 -20.20 -7.25
CA LEU A 17 20.82 -20.49 -7.04
C LEU A 17 20.02 -19.44 -7.80
N ALA A 18 19.42 -19.81 -8.91
CA ALA A 18 18.38 -18.99 -9.52
C ALA A 18 17.23 -18.87 -8.52
N ALA A 19 16.86 -17.62 -8.18
CA ALA A 19 15.70 -17.37 -7.34
C ALA A 19 14.49 -18.04 -8.00
N ALA A 20 13.81 -18.92 -7.28
CA ALA A 20 12.59 -19.54 -7.77
C ALA A 20 11.53 -18.43 -7.98
N ALA A 21 10.89 -18.42 -9.15
CA ALA A 21 9.77 -17.53 -9.40
C ALA A 21 8.67 -17.74 -8.34
N PRO A 22 7.94 -16.66 -7.92
CA PRO A 22 6.89 -16.80 -6.94
C PRO A 22 5.86 -17.86 -7.35
N ALA A 23 5.28 -18.53 -6.36
CA ALA A 23 4.25 -19.52 -6.63
C ALA A 23 3.10 -18.87 -7.42
N PRO A 24 2.62 -19.48 -8.52
CA PRO A 24 1.57 -18.90 -9.33
C PRO A 24 0.35 -18.50 -8.49
N GLY A 25 -0.11 -17.26 -8.62
CA GLY A 25 -1.30 -16.73 -7.92
C GLY A 25 -1.06 -16.20 -6.50
N ARG A 26 0.19 -16.17 -6.01
CA ARG A 26 0.50 -15.57 -4.70
C ARG A 26 0.26 -14.05 -4.69
N PHE A 27 0.62 -13.38 -5.77
CA PHE A 27 0.41 -11.96 -5.94
C PHE A 27 -0.57 -11.66 -7.06
N LYS A 28 -1.34 -10.60 -6.87
CA LYS A 28 -2.28 -10.04 -7.83
C LYS A 28 -1.95 -8.57 -8.02
N VAL A 29 -2.39 -7.99 -9.13
CA VAL A 29 -2.11 -6.57 -9.41
C VAL A 29 -3.37 -5.74 -9.26
N SER A 30 -3.26 -4.68 -8.45
CA SER A 30 -4.23 -3.59 -8.35
C SER A 30 -3.65 -2.30 -8.93
N LEU A 31 -4.52 -1.36 -9.19
CA LEU A 31 -4.16 0.01 -9.56
C LEU A 31 -4.67 0.94 -8.47
N ALA A 32 -3.83 1.84 -7.99
CA ALA A 32 -4.22 2.94 -7.12
C ALA A 32 -4.80 4.09 -7.97
N GLU A 33 -5.98 4.58 -7.62
CA GLU A 33 -6.65 5.68 -8.32
C GLU A 33 -5.81 6.97 -8.30
N TRP A 34 -4.95 7.11 -7.29
CA TRP A 34 -3.98 8.21 -7.23
C TRP A 34 -3.08 8.27 -8.47
N SER A 35 -2.80 7.15 -9.11
CA SER A 35 -2.02 7.09 -10.37
C SER A 35 -2.61 7.90 -11.52
N ILE A 36 -3.90 8.28 -11.44
CA ILE A 36 -4.62 9.08 -12.45
C ILE A 36 -5.20 10.37 -11.85
N HIS A 37 -4.70 10.80 -10.68
CA HIS A 37 -5.26 11.97 -9.97
C HIS A 37 -5.24 13.25 -10.79
N ARG A 38 -4.18 13.48 -11.59
CA ARG A 38 -4.08 14.68 -12.45
C ARG A 38 -5.10 14.64 -13.58
N LEU A 39 -5.34 13.49 -14.19
CA LEU A 39 -6.38 13.33 -15.22
C LEU A 39 -7.76 13.60 -14.64
N ILE A 40 -8.05 13.12 -13.43
CA ILE A 40 -9.32 13.38 -12.73
C ILE A 40 -9.45 14.87 -12.38
N GLN A 41 -8.43 15.47 -11.77
CA GLN A 41 -8.42 16.88 -11.39
C GLN A 41 -8.55 17.82 -12.59
N GLN A 42 -8.06 17.42 -13.76
CA GLN A 42 -8.21 18.15 -15.02
C GLN A 42 -9.57 17.91 -15.70
N GLY A 43 -10.42 17.08 -15.11
CA GLY A 43 -11.73 16.72 -15.69
C GLY A 43 -11.67 15.89 -16.97
N LYS A 44 -10.51 15.29 -17.28
CA LYS A 44 -10.34 14.44 -18.48
C LYS A 44 -10.95 13.06 -18.31
N VAL A 45 -10.97 12.55 -17.09
CA VAL A 45 -11.61 11.30 -16.68
C VAL A 45 -12.27 11.51 -15.32
N THR A 46 -13.10 10.56 -14.92
CA THR A 46 -13.77 10.53 -13.62
C THR A 46 -13.47 9.22 -12.89
N ASN A 47 -13.74 9.16 -11.60
CA ASN A 47 -13.70 7.91 -10.82
C ASN A 47 -14.52 6.76 -11.49
N LEU A 48 -15.59 7.07 -12.23
CA LEU A 48 -16.37 6.05 -12.96
C LEU A 48 -15.65 5.48 -14.19
N ASP A 49 -14.58 6.14 -14.66
CA ASP A 49 -13.73 5.63 -15.75
C ASP A 49 -12.59 4.75 -15.22
N PHE A 50 -12.29 4.86 -13.92
CA PHE A 50 -11.17 4.16 -13.28
C PHE A 50 -11.20 2.62 -13.46
N PRO A 51 -12.36 1.92 -13.32
CA PRO A 51 -12.42 0.48 -13.57
C PRO A 51 -11.98 0.08 -14.99
N ARG A 52 -12.35 0.89 -16.00
CA ARG A 52 -11.93 0.67 -17.39
C ARG A 52 -10.42 0.89 -17.56
N ILE A 53 -9.90 1.99 -17.02
CA ILE A 53 -8.46 2.30 -17.07
C ILE A 53 -7.63 1.19 -16.42
N ALA A 54 -8.04 0.69 -15.26
CA ALA A 54 -7.37 -0.41 -14.61
C ALA A 54 -7.37 -1.68 -15.48
N ARG A 55 -8.50 -2.03 -16.07
CA ARG A 55 -8.63 -3.20 -16.96
C ARG A 55 -7.76 -3.07 -18.20
N GLU A 56 -7.72 -1.91 -18.83
CA GLU A 56 -6.88 -1.62 -20.01
C GLU A 56 -5.38 -1.77 -19.72
N ASN A 57 -4.99 -1.59 -18.45
CA ASN A 57 -3.63 -1.81 -17.97
C ASN A 57 -3.42 -3.20 -17.31
N ASP A 58 -4.32 -4.15 -17.52
CA ASP A 58 -4.25 -5.50 -16.98
C ASP A 58 -4.12 -5.53 -15.44
N CYS A 59 -4.81 -4.64 -14.76
CA CYS A 59 -4.99 -4.62 -13.32
C CYS A 59 -6.42 -5.08 -12.99
N GLU A 60 -6.55 -6.14 -12.18
CA GLU A 60 -7.86 -6.64 -11.78
C GLU A 60 -8.40 -5.97 -10.52
N GLY A 61 -7.52 -5.44 -9.68
CA GLY A 61 -7.85 -4.79 -8.42
C GLY A 61 -7.92 -3.26 -8.54
N LEU A 62 -8.81 -2.65 -7.76
CA LEU A 62 -9.02 -1.21 -7.69
C LEU A 62 -8.78 -0.71 -6.26
N GLU A 63 -7.86 0.24 -6.11
CA GLU A 63 -7.58 0.92 -4.86
C GLU A 63 -8.04 2.38 -4.99
N PHE A 64 -9.23 2.66 -4.49
CA PHE A 64 -9.86 3.97 -4.62
C PHE A 64 -9.24 5.01 -3.70
N VAL A 65 -9.41 6.30 -4.03
CA VAL A 65 -9.04 7.44 -3.20
C VAL A 65 -10.27 8.31 -2.98
N ASN A 66 -10.68 8.46 -1.73
CA ASN A 66 -11.94 9.11 -1.37
C ASN A 66 -12.07 10.57 -1.87
N THR A 67 -10.97 11.31 -1.94
CA THR A 67 -10.93 12.70 -2.36
C THR A 67 -11.09 12.90 -3.88
N LEU A 68 -10.96 11.82 -4.66
CA LEU A 68 -11.15 11.84 -6.12
C LEU A 68 -12.58 11.50 -6.56
N TRP A 69 -13.47 11.27 -5.59
CA TRP A 69 -14.88 10.98 -5.87
C TRP A 69 -15.69 12.28 -5.95
N GLY A 70 -16.73 12.27 -6.79
CA GLY A 70 -17.68 13.38 -6.81
C GLY A 70 -18.54 13.38 -5.53
N SER A 71 -19.62 12.60 -5.51
CA SER A 71 -20.46 12.45 -4.35
C SER A 71 -20.81 10.98 -4.13
N PRO A 72 -20.41 10.36 -3.01
CA PRO A 72 -20.62 8.93 -2.76
C PRO A 72 -22.07 8.61 -2.34
N THR A 73 -23.05 9.02 -3.18
CA THR A 73 -24.45 8.66 -3.00
C THR A 73 -24.70 7.21 -3.38
N ALA A 74 -25.76 6.59 -2.89
CA ALA A 74 -26.15 5.23 -3.26
C ALA A 74 -26.25 5.04 -4.79
N GLY A 75 -26.80 6.02 -5.51
CA GLY A 75 -26.87 5.99 -6.97
C GLY A 75 -25.50 6.07 -7.66
N TYR A 76 -24.54 6.79 -7.06
CA TYR A 76 -23.17 6.85 -7.55
C TYR A 76 -22.46 5.51 -7.34
N ILE A 77 -22.58 4.93 -6.15
CA ILE A 77 -22.00 3.63 -5.82
C ILE A 77 -22.58 2.53 -6.70
N ALA A 78 -23.89 2.54 -6.97
CA ALA A 78 -24.51 1.59 -7.88
C ALA A 78 -23.95 1.69 -9.31
N ARG A 79 -23.68 2.91 -9.81
CA ARG A 79 -23.03 3.09 -11.12
C ARG A 79 -21.59 2.56 -11.11
N LEU A 80 -20.83 2.81 -10.04
CA LEU A 80 -19.46 2.32 -9.92
C LEU A 80 -19.43 0.79 -9.90
N LYS A 81 -20.29 0.14 -9.11
CA LYS A 81 -20.46 -1.32 -9.11
C LYS A 81 -20.77 -1.88 -10.49
N LYS A 82 -21.64 -1.20 -11.27
CA LYS A 82 -21.93 -1.57 -12.65
C LYS A 82 -20.67 -1.48 -13.52
N ARG A 83 -19.88 -0.39 -13.43
CA ARG A 83 -18.61 -0.26 -14.18
C ARG A 83 -17.61 -1.35 -13.83
N MET A 84 -17.49 -1.68 -12.55
CA MET A 84 -16.64 -2.77 -12.10
C MET A 84 -17.08 -4.13 -12.69
N ALA A 85 -18.38 -4.40 -12.71
CA ALA A 85 -18.91 -5.63 -13.30
C ALA A 85 -18.66 -5.70 -14.83
N GLU A 86 -18.88 -4.60 -15.55
CA GLU A 86 -18.64 -4.49 -17.01
C GLU A 86 -17.16 -4.73 -17.36
N THR A 87 -16.24 -4.37 -16.48
CA THR A 87 -14.80 -4.51 -16.71
C THR A 87 -14.18 -5.73 -16.04
N ASN A 88 -14.97 -6.52 -15.30
CA ASN A 88 -14.49 -7.63 -14.48
C ASN A 88 -13.33 -7.22 -13.55
N THR A 89 -13.49 -6.06 -12.89
CA THR A 89 -12.54 -5.56 -11.87
C THR A 89 -13.15 -5.68 -10.48
N LYS A 90 -12.30 -5.64 -9.43
CA LYS A 90 -12.72 -5.81 -8.04
C LYS A 90 -12.21 -4.66 -7.19
N ALA A 91 -13.04 -4.11 -6.32
CA ALA A 91 -12.60 -3.19 -5.30
C ALA A 91 -11.69 -3.93 -4.29
N VAL A 92 -10.56 -3.34 -3.97
CA VAL A 92 -9.56 -3.88 -3.05
C VAL A 92 -9.59 -3.11 -1.73
N LEU A 93 -9.41 -1.80 -1.82
CA LEU A 93 -9.45 -0.90 -0.67
C LEU A 93 -9.89 0.52 -1.08
N ILE A 94 -10.17 1.36 -0.09
CA ILE A 94 -10.31 2.80 -0.24
C ILE A 94 -9.22 3.48 0.58
N MET A 95 -8.39 4.31 -0.04
CA MET A 95 -7.48 5.23 0.63
C MET A 95 -8.31 6.43 1.11
N VAL A 96 -8.30 6.68 2.42
CA VAL A 96 -9.13 7.71 3.05
C VAL A 96 -8.26 8.84 3.54
N ASP A 97 -8.37 9.99 2.88
CA ASP A 97 -7.70 11.23 3.20
C ASP A 97 -8.70 12.28 3.69
N ASP A 98 -8.21 13.33 4.37
CA ASP A 98 -8.94 14.54 4.78
C ASP A 98 -10.14 14.34 5.74
N GLU A 99 -10.23 13.18 6.39
CA GLU A 99 -11.30 12.90 7.37
C GLU A 99 -10.92 13.25 8.83
N GLY A 100 -9.81 13.96 9.02
CA GLY A 100 -9.33 14.45 10.30
C GLY A 100 -8.17 13.64 10.88
N GLN A 101 -7.70 14.09 12.05
CA GLN A 101 -6.46 13.59 12.66
C GLN A 101 -6.75 12.55 13.74
N LEU A 102 -6.45 11.29 13.46
CA LEU A 102 -6.65 10.18 14.39
C LEU A 102 -5.69 10.21 15.60
N GLY A 103 -4.57 10.93 15.50
CA GLY A 103 -3.60 11.16 16.57
C GLY A 103 -3.65 12.55 17.20
N HIS A 104 -4.74 13.31 17.04
CA HIS A 104 -4.86 14.66 17.62
C HIS A 104 -4.84 14.64 19.16
N SER A 105 -4.19 15.63 19.78
CA SER A 105 -4.10 15.71 21.25
C SER A 105 -5.45 15.87 21.95
N ASP A 106 -6.41 16.60 21.33
CA ASP A 106 -7.77 16.74 21.84
C ASP A 106 -8.61 15.49 21.52
N PRO A 107 -9.13 14.80 22.56
CA PRO A 107 -9.95 13.60 22.36
C PRO A 107 -11.29 13.87 21.65
N ALA A 108 -11.83 15.10 21.68
CA ALA A 108 -13.05 15.43 20.95
C ALA A 108 -12.80 15.48 19.44
N VAL A 109 -11.65 16.02 19.03
CA VAL A 109 -11.22 16.06 17.64
C VAL A 109 -10.95 14.63 17.13
N ARG A 110 -10.28 13.79 17.93
CA ARG A 110 -10.07 12.38 17.59
C ARG A 110 -11.37 11.62 17.37
N ARG A 111 -12.33 11.76 18.31
CA ARG A 111 -13.65 11.11 18.17
C ARG A 111 -14.41 11.57 16.93
N LYS A 112 -14.28 12.83 16.54
CA LYS A 112 -14.87 13.34 15.29
C LYS A 112 -14.18 12.70 14.08
N ALA A 113 -12.86 12.66 14.08
CA ALA A 113 -12.08 12.02 13.00
C ALA A 113 -12.51 10.54 12.85
N VAL A 114 -12.56 9.76 13.92
CA VAL A 114 -13.04 8.36 13.90
C VAL A 114 -14.43 8.25 13.26
N LYS A 115 -15.38 9.09 13.67
CA LYS A 115 -16.74 9.09 13.10
C LYS A 115 -16.77 9.46 11.61
N ASN A 116 -15.91 10.37 11.18
CA ASN A 116 -15.82 10.75 9.76
C ASN A 116 -15.39 9.58 8.87
N HIS A 117 -14.58 8.64 9.39
CA HIS A 117 -14.16 7.45 8.66
C HIS A 117 -15.25 6.38 8.53
N TYR A 118 -16.29 6.37 9.37
CA TYR A 118 -17.31 5.33 9.36
C TYR A 118 -18.01 5.19 8.00
N LYS A 119 -18.37 6.30 7.37
CA LYS A 119 -19.00 6.30 6.05
C LYS A 119 -18.14 5.57 4.99
N TRP A 120 -16.80 5.68 5.10
CA TRP A 120 -15.89 5.03 4.17
C TRP A 120 -15.73 3.54 4.45
N VAL A 121 -15.84 3.13 5.71
CA VAL A 121 -15.96 1.71 6.09
C VAL A 121 -17.22 1.10 5.47
N ASP A 122 -18.36 1.78 5.58
CA ASP A 122 -19.63 1.30 5.04
C ASP A 122 -19.60 1.22 3.51
N ILE A 123 -19.05 2.24 2.85
CA ILE A 123 -18.87 2.25 1.39
C ILE A 123 -17.91 1.16 0.93
N ALA A 124 -16.80 0.95 1.65
CA ALA A 124 -15.84 -0.11 1.36
C ALA A 124 -16.50 -1.49 1.43
N ALA A 125 -17.31 -1.72 2.47
CA ALA A 125 -18.08 -2.97 2.60
C ALA A 125 -19.10 -3.14 1.46
N GLU A 126 -19.81 -2.09 1.07
CA GLU A 126 -20.77 -2.14 -0.04
C GLU A 126 -20.11 -2.44 -1.39
N LEU A 127 -18.90 -1.95 -1.62
CA LEU A 127 -18.12 -2.20 -2.84
C LEU A 127 -17.43 -3.57 -2.84
N GLY A 128 -17.35 -4.25 -1.68
CA GLY A 128 -16.64 -5.52 -1.51
C GLY A 128 -15.14 -5.37 -1.31
N CYS A 129 -14.67 -4.21 -0.85
CA CYS A 129 -13.30 -4.03 -0.39
C CYS A 129 -13.00 -4.91 0.82
N HIS A 130 -11.73 -5.25 1.04
CA HIS A 130 -11.31 -5.91 2.27
C HIS A 130 -10.81 -4.93 3.34
N SER A 131 -10.53 -3.67 2.98
CA SER A 131 -9.97 -2.69 3.91
C SER A 131 -10.24 -1.24 3.48
N ILE A 132 -9.97 -0.34 4.41
CA ILE A 132 -9.65 1.07 4.11
C ILE A 132 -8.24 1.36 4.60
N ARG A 133 -7.50 2.24 3.91
CA ARG A 133 -6.24 2.80 4.38
C ARG A 133 -6.52 4.16 4.99
N THR A 134 -5.94 4.45 6.13
CA THR A 134 -6.06 5.71 6.86
C THR A 134 -4.70 6.28 7.20
N ASN A 135 -4.63 7.58 7.46
CA ASN A 135 -3.40 8.27 7.80
C ASN A 135 -3.20 8.36 9.32
N MET A 136 -1.94 8.25 9.75
CA MET A 136 -1.52 8.40 11.13
C MET A 136 -1.17 9.87 11.44
N HIS A 137 -2.16 10.76 11.33
CA HIS A 137 -1.97 12.20 11.50
C HIS A 137 -2.15 12.62 12.96
N SER A 138 -1.28 13.54 13.41
CA SER A 138 -1.36 14.25 14.69
C SER A 138 -1.11 15.75 14.50
N ASN A 139 -1.66 16.58 15.38
CA ASN A 139 -1.30 17.98 15.51
C ASN A 139 -0.04 18.20 16.37
N VAL A 140 0.52 17.11 16.91
CA VAL A 140 1.75 17.11 17.70
C VAL A 140 2.85 16.47 16.87
N THR A 141 3.96 17.19 16.68
CA THR A 141 5.23 16.63 16.16
C THR A 141 6.11 16.28 17.35
N PRO A 142 6.23 15.01 17.73
CA PRO A 142 6.97 14.62 18.93
C PRO A 142 8.48 14.90 18.73
N LYS A 143 9.11 15.40 19.79
CA LYS A 143 10.56 15.71 19.84
C LYS A 143 11.32 14.81 20.80
N THR A 144 10.62 14.09 21.63
CA THR A 144 11.17 13.18 22.64
C THR A 144 10.52 11.81 22.57
N PRO A 145 11.16 10.75 23.05
CA PRO A 145 10.54 9.42 23.13
C PRO A 145 9.22 9.42 23.93
N ALA A 146 9.12 10.21 25.00
CA ALA A 146 7.90 10.32 25.81
C ALA A 146 6.74 10.99 25.06
N GLU A 147 7.03 12.03 24.27
CA GLU A 147 6.03 12.65 23.40
C GLU A 147 5.60 11.71 22.28
N ASN A 148 6.55 10.95 21.72
CA ASN A 148 6.25 9.93 20.72
C ASN A 148 5.29 8.88 21.28
N GLU A 149 5.58 8.34 22.46
CA GLU A 149 4.70 7.39 23.15
C GLU A 149 3.31 7.95 23.39
N THR A 150 3.22 9.22 23.82
CA THR A 150 1.94 9.91 24.04
C THR A 150 1.11 10.02 22.75
N VAL A 151 1.74 10.38 21.62
CA VAL A 151 1.04 10.46 20.34
C VAL A 151 0.62 9.08 19.84
N LEU A 152 1.44 8.06 20.06
CA LEU A 152 1.07 6.67 19.76
C LEU A 152 -0.14 6.20 20.58
N ASP A 153 -0.27 6.62 21.85
CA ASP A 153 -1.44 6.34 22.66
C ASP A 153 -2.71 7.02 22.11
N TYR A 154 -2.60 8.27 21.69
CA TYR A 154 -3.72 8.97 21.03
C TYR A 154 -4.17 8.25 19.75
N CYS A 155 -3.22 7.82 18.93
CA CYS A 155 -3.51 7.03 17.75
C CYS A 155 -4.14 5.69 18.12
N ALA A 156 -3.60 4.97 19.09
CA ALA A 156 -4.09 3.65 19.50
C ALA A 156 -5.55 3.69 19.94
N ASP A 157 -5.97 4.69 20.71
CA ASP A 157 -7.36 4.88 21.12
C ASP A 157 -8.29 5.04 19.89
N SER A 158 -7.88 5.88 18.95
CA SER A 158 -8.67 6.15 17.75
C SER A 158 -8.75 4.94 16.82
N PHE A 159 -7.61 4.28 16.60
CA PHE A 159 -7.55 3.10 15.72
C PHE A 159 -8.30 1.91 16.32
N ARG A 160 -8.29 1.70 17.65
CA ARG A 160 -9.15 0.68 18.28
C ARG A 160 -10.63 0.94 18.02
N ALA A 161 -11.08 2.18 18.26
CA ALA A 161 -12.48 2.54 18.03
C ALA A 161 -12.89 2.37 16.56
N LEU A 162 -12.02 2.73 15.61
CA LEU A 162 -12.26 2.54 14.18
C LEU A 162 -12.25 1.06 13.79
N CYS A 163 -11.31 0.27 14.30
CA CYS A 163 -11.24 -1.17 14.07
C CYS A 163 -12.46 -1.91 14.61
N ASP A 164 -12.97 -1.52 15.81
CA ASP A 164 -14.15 -2.13 16.38
C ASP A 164 -15.40 -1.86 15.53
N TYR A 165 -15.54 -0.66 14.97
CA TYR A 165 -16.59 -0.37 14.00
C TYR A 165 -16.42 -1.18 12.72
N ALA A 166 -15.24 -1.14 12.13
CA ALA A 166 -14.94 -1.76 10.83
C ALA A 166 -15.07 -3.29 10.87
N ARG A 167 -14.77 -3.92 12.00
CA ARG A 167 -14.90 -5.37 12.20
C ARG A 167 -16.31 -5.87 11.98
N GLN A 168 -17.32 -5.08 12.33
CA GLN A 168 -18.74 -5.45 12.14
C GLN A 168 -19.11 -5.55 10.66
N ALA A 169 -18.41 -4.79 9.80
CA ALA A 169 -18.56 -4.81 8.36
C ALA A 169 -17.57 -5.75 7.65
N GLY A 170 -16.72 -6.48 8.39
CA GLY A 170 -15.68 -7.33 7.82
C GLY A 170 -14.50 -6.57 7.21
N ILE A 171 -14.36 -5.27 7.54
CA ILE A 171 -13.33 -4.38 6.97
C ILE A 171 -12.12 -4.31 7.90
N SER A 172 -10.93 -4.34 7.30
CA SER A 172 -9.66 -4.06 7.99
C SER A 172 -9.28 -2.59 7.86
N ILE A 173 -8.59 -2.08 8.88
CA ILE A 173 -8.01 -0.74 8.89
C ILE A 173 -6.51 -0.87 8.66
N LEU A 174 -5.98 -0.14 7.67
CA LEU A 174 -4.57 -0.19 7.30
C LEU A 174 -3.91 1.16 7.54
N ILE A 175 -2.64 1.12 7.94
CA ILE A 175 -1.73 2.26 7.94
C ILE A 175 -0.73 2.10 6.82
N GLU A 176 -0.55 3.15 6.04
CA GLU A 176 0.55 3.31 5.10
C GLU A 176 1.70 4.07 5.76
N ASN A 177 2.95 3.68 5.46
CA ASN A 177 4.10 4.54 5.73
C ASN A 177 4.06 5.70 4.73
N HIS A 178 3.76 6.91 5.23
CA HIS A 178 3.54 8.07 4.38
C HIS A 178 4.42 9.25 4.81
N TRP A 179 4.08 9.95 5.89
CA TRP A 179 4.88 11.03 6.47
C TRP A 179 4.76 11.09 8.00
N GLY A 180 5.62 11.86 8.63
CA GLY A 180 5.63 12.01 10.08
C GLY A 180 5.91 10.67 10.77
N LEU A 181 5.18 10.35 11.82
CA LEU A 181 5.38 9.11 12.57
C LEU A 181 5.17 7.83 11.75
N SER A 182 4.33 7.86 10.72
CA SER A 182 4.12 6.67 9.89
C SER A 182 5.32 6.35 9.00
N SER A 183 6.27 7.28 8.79
CA SER A 183 7.53 7.00 8.09
C SER A 183 8.52 6.19 8.93
N ASP A 184 8.31 6.12 10.26
CA ASP A 184 9.12 5.30 11.17
C ASP A 184 8.49 3.91 11.33
N PRO A 185 9.13 2.84 10.84
CA PRO A 185 8.60 1.48 10.97
C PRO A 185 8.48 1.02 12.43
N ASP A 186 9.30 1.55 13.36
CA ASP A 186 9.18 1.25 14.78
C ASP A 186 7.92 1.85 15.39
N ALA A 187 7.59 3.09 15.03
CA ALA A 187 6.37 3.74 15.47
C ALA A 187 5.12 3.00 14.95
N VAL A 188 5.12 2.59 13.67
CA VAL A 188 4.00 1.82 13.09
C VAL A 188 3.84 0.45 13.78
N ILE A 189 4.94 -0.29 13.98
CA ILE A 189 4.89 -1.60 14.66
C ILE A 189 4.42 -1.44 16.10
N THR A 190 4.91 -0.43 16.82
CA THR A 190 4.46 -0.12 18.18
C THR A 190 2.96 0.15 18.22
N LEU A 191 2.45 0.92 17.26
CA LEU A 191 1.01 1.20 17.16
C LEU A 191 0.20 -0.07 16.86
N ILE A 192 0.68 -0.96 15.96
CA ILE A 192 0.05 -2.27 15.71
C ILE A 192 -0.05 -3.07 17.02
N GLN A 193 1.01 -3.12 17.79
CA GLN A 193 1.05 -3.84 19.07
C GLN A 193 0.12 -3.20 20.12
N LYS A 194 0.07 -1.87 20.18
CA LYS A 194 -0.83 -1.14 21.10
C LYS A 194 -2.29 -1.36 20.75
N VAL A 195 -2.67 -1.34 19.48
CA VAL A 195 -4.05 -1.58 19.03
C VAL A 195 -4.43 -3.04 19.23
N ASN A 196 -3.58 -3.98 18.87
CA ASN A 196 -3.70 -5.42 19.07
C ASN A 196 -5.07 -6.00 18.67
N LEU A 197 -5.54 -5.62 17.47
CA LEU A 197 -6.78 -6.12 16.89
C LEU A 197 -6.52 -6.85 15.57
N PRO A 198 -7.20 -7.97 15.28
CA PRO A 198 -6.91 -8.80 14.11
C PRO A 198 -7.23 -8.13 12.78
N ASN A 199 -8.06 -7.10 12.76
CA ASN A 199 -8.41 -6.32 11.57
C ASN A 199 -7.63 -5.00 11.47
N PHE A 200 -6.49 -4.89 12.17
CA PHE A 200 -5.56 -3.78 12.03
C PHE A 200 -4.28 -4.26 11.35
N GLY A 201 -3.77 -3.52 10.37
CA GLY A 201 -2.61 -3.93 9.59
C GLY A 201 -1.92 -2.78 8.87
N THR A 202 -1.05 -3.11 7.94
CA THR A 202 -0.27 -2.14 7.17
C THR A 202 -0.54 -2.25 5.67
N LEU A 203 -0.28 -1.15 4.96
CA LEU A 203 -0.12 -1.04 3.52
C LEU A 203 1.30 -0.49 3.28
N PRO A 204 2.36 -1.35 3.29
CA PRO A 204 3.71 -0.87 3.06
C PRO A 204 3.85 -0.27 1.67
N ASP A 205 4.30 0.98 1.62
CA ASP A 205 4.63 1.72 0.41
C ASP A 205 6.14 1.66 0.16
N PHE A 206 6.58 1.38 -1.06
CA PHE A 206 7.98 1.17 -1.40
C PHE A 206 8.77 2.47 -1.50
N GLY A 207 8.10 3.60 -1.77
CA GLY A 207 8.72 4.89 -2.08
C GLY A 207 8.67 5.93 -0.97
N ASN A 208 7.75 5.82 -0.01
CA ASN A 208 7.44 6.87 0.97
C ASN A 208 8.39 6.94 2.19
N PHE A 209 9.53 6.28 2.16
CA PHE A 209 10.50 6.38 3.24
C PHE A 209 11.46 7.54 3.03
N PRO A 210 11.80 8.30 4.08
CA PRO A 210 12.85 9.31 4.02
C PRO A 210 14.22 8.65 3.81
N PRO A 211 15.22 9.40 3.29
CA PRO A 211 16.51 8.85 2.87
C PRO A 211 17.29 8.11 3.97
N GLU A 212 17.09 8.49 5.24
CA GLU A 212 17.75 7.88 6.40
C GLU A 212 17.22 6.51 6.79
N ILE A 213 16.08 6.11 6.28
CA ILE A 213 15.45 4.80 6.54
C ILE A 213 15.85 3.80 5.45
N ASP A 214 16.41 2.66 5.85
CA ASP A 214 16.57 1.52 4.94
C ASP A 214 15.18 0.95 4.59
N LYS A 215 14.66 1.38 3.44
CA LYS A 215 13.32 1.02 2.96
C LYS A 215 13.12 -0.48 2.76
N TYR A 216 14.16 -1.22 2.42
CA TYR A 216 14.07 -2.68 2.24
C TYR A 216 13.85 -3.39 3.56
N GLN A 217 14.59 -3.00 4.60
CA GLN A 217 14.38 -3.53 5.95
C GLN A 217 13.04 -3.07 6.52
N ALA A 218 12.64 -1.82 6.28
CA ALA A 218 11.36 -1.28 6.73
C ALA A 218 10.19 -2.04 6.11
N VAL A 219 10.18 -2.24 4.78
CA VAL A 219 9.15 -3.04 4.10
C VAL A 219 9.15 -4.48 4.60
N ALA A 220 10.31 -5.13 4.77
CA ALA A 220 10.39 -6.49 5.30
C ALA A 220 9.74 -6.64 6.68
N ARG A 221 9.88 -5.63 7.54
CA ARG A 221 9.30 -5.61 8.89
C ARG A 221 7.80 -5.35 8.86
N LEU A 222 7.35 -4.37 8.07
CA LEU A 222 5.93 -4.00 7.94
C LEU A 222 5.13 -5.07 7.20
N ALA A 223 5.75 -5.78 6.26
CA ALA A 223 5.12 -6.84 5.47
C ALA A 223 4.54 -7.99 6.32
N ARG A 224 5.00 -8.17 7.55
CA ARG A 224 4.44 -9.14 8.51
C ARG A 224 3.00 -8.81 8.93
N TYR A 225 2.61 -7.56 8.79
CA TYR A 225 1.29 -7.03 9.15
C TYR A 225 0.50 -6.58 7.92
N ALA A 226 1.07 -6.75 6.71
CA ALA A 226 0.50 -6.23 5.49
C ALA A 226 -0.77 -6.96 5.07
N ARG A 227 -1.72 -6.19 4.54
CA ARG A 227 -2.93 -6.65 3.87
C ARG A 227 -3.07 -6.10 2.46
N GLY A 228 -2.13 -5.28 2.04
CA GLY A 228 -1.89 -4.73 0.72
C GLY A 228 -0.44 -4.26 0.65
N MET A 229 0.06 -3.98 -0.55
CA MET A 229 1.37 -3.38 -0.81
C MET A 229 1.21 -2.27 -1.84
N SER A 230 1.84 -1.11 -1.63
CA SER A 230 1.88 -0.04 -2.61
C SER A 230 3.22 -0.06 -3.37
N PHE A 231 3.15 -0.41 -4.65
CA PHE A 231 4.24 -0.23 -5.59
C PHE A 231 4.24 1.23 -6.07
N LYS A 232 4.63 2.14 -5.18
CA LYS A 232 4.83 3.54 -5.54
C LYS A 232 6.04 3.68 -6.46
N CYS A 233 5.84 4.30 -7.62
CA CYS A 233 6.87 4.45 -8.63
C CYS A 233 6.79 5.84 -9.29
N TYR A 234 7.94 6.33 -9.74
CA TYR A 234 8.10 7.69 -10.24
C TYR A 234 8.63 7.75 -11.67
N PHE A 235 9.58 6.88 -12.03
CA PHE A 235 10.22 6.85 -13.36
C PHE A 235 10.75 8.22 -13.82
N GLU A 236 11.47 8.91 -12.94
CA GLU A 236 12.02 10.24 -13.18
C GLU A 236 13.50 10.22 -13.55
N GLY A 237 14.16 9.07 -13.48
CA GLY A 237 15.52 8.87 -13.86
C GLY A 237 15.77 8.91 -15.39
N PRO A 238 17.01 8.72 -15.85
CA PRO A 238 17.33 8.61 -17.26
C PRO A 238 16.46 7.53 -17.93
N GLU A 239 15.93 7.84 -19.11
CA GLU A 239 15.04 6.94 -19.87
C GLU A 239 13.80 6.49 -19.08
N ALA A 240 13.33 7.35 -18.15
CA ALA A 240 12.19 7.04 -17.25
C ALA A 240 12.40 5.72 -16.48
N SER A 241 13.60 5.50 -15.94
CA SER A 241 13.88 4.41 -15.01
C SER A 241 13.41 4.72 -13.59
N GLU A 242 13.10 3.69 -12.80
CA GLU A 242 12.90 3.87 -11.35
C GLU A 242 14.26 4.05 -10.69
N ASP A 243 14.47 5.20 -10.06
CA ASP A 243 15.76 5.60 -9.48
C ASP A 243 15.69 5.81 -7.95
N ARG A 244 14.50 5.73 -7.35
CA ARG A 244 14.35 5.91 -5.90
C ARG A 244 14.65 4.65 -5.09
N TYR A 245 14.58 3.48 -5.72
CA TYR A 245 14.96 2.20 -5.13
C TYR A 245 15.17 1.13 -6.21
N ASP A 246 15.91 0.08 -5.87
CA ASP A 246 16.07 -1.11 -6.70
C ASP A 246 14.79 -1.96 -6.64
N PHE A 247 14.04 -1.97 -7.73
CA PHE A 247 12.78 -2.71 -7.87
C PHE A 247 12.96 -4.22 -7.65
N GLN A 248 14.00 -4.82 -8.25
CA GLN A 248 14.25 -6.27 -8.13
C GLN A 248 14.53 -6.67 -6.68
N ARG A 249 15.36 -5.88 -6.00
CA ARG A 249 15.65 -6.07 -4.58
C ARG A 249 14.40 -5.90 -3.71
N MET A 250 13.55 -4.93 -4.02
CA MET A 250 12.30 -4.71 -3.27
C MET A 250 11.33 -5.87 -3.46
N MET A 251 11.16 -6.35 -4.69
CA MET A 251 10.31 -7.49 -4.97
C MET A 251 10.81 -8.76 -4.28
N LYS A 252 12.12 -8.95 -4.17
CA LYS A 252 12.70 -10.05 -3.41
C LYS A 252 12.35 -9.95 -1.91
N VAL A 253 12.35 -8.75 -1.34
CA VAL A 253 11.88 -8.52 0.04
C VAL A 253 10.41 -8.92 0.20
N VAL A 254 9.56 -8.56 -0.76
CA VAL A 254 8.14 -8.93 -0.75
C VAL A 254 7.95 -10.45 -0.84
N GLU A 255 8.71 -11.11 -1.72
CA GLU A 255 8.68 -12.58 -1.85
C GLU A 255 9.11 -13.31 -0.59
N ASP A 256 10.14 -12.82 0.08
CA ASP A 256 10.66 -13.42 1.31
C ASP A 256 9.75 -13.16 2.53
N SER A 257 8.77 -12.27 2.39
CA SER A 257 7.79 -11.96 3.43
C SER A 257 6.64 -12.99 3.47
N PRO A 258 5.85 -13.05 4.55
CA PRO A 258 4.64 -13.89 4.59
C PRO A 258 3.47 -13.32 3.77
N TYR A 259 3.60 -12.15 3.17
CA TYR A 259 2.52 -11.47 2.46
C TYR A 259 2.07 -12.26 1.22
N SER A 260 0.78 -12.27 1.01
CA SER A 260 0.12 -12.68 -0.24
C SER A 260 -1.08 -11.78 -0.49
N GLY A 261 -1.35 -11.41 -1.74
CA GLY A 261 -2.46 -10.52 -2.06
C GLY A 261 -2.13 -9.53 -3.17
N TYR A 262 -2.72 -8.34 -3.07
CA TYR A 262 -2.58 -7.32 -4.10
C TYR A 262 -1.31 -6.47 -3.92
N ILE A 263 -0.60 -6.24 -5.03
CA ILE A 263 0.44 -5.22 -5.16
C ILE A 263 -0.17 -4.12 -6.02
N GLY A 264 -0.42 -2.97 -5.40
CA GLY A 264 -1.05 -1.81 -6.04
C GLY A 264 -0.03 -0.94 -6.75
N ILE A 265 -0.20 -0.73 -8.05
CA ILE A 265 0.58 0.26 -8.79
C ILE A 265 0.13 1.65 -8.37
N GLU A 266 1.06 2.47 -7.87
CA GLU A 266 0.83 3.87 -7.54
C GLU A 266 1.89 4.75 -8.21
N TYR A 267 1.56 5.24 -9.41
CA TYR A 267 2.44 6.10 -10.17
C TYR A 267 2.27 7.57 -9.79
N GLU A 268 3.36 8.23 -9.40
CA GLU A 268 3.41 9.65 -9.04
C GLU A 268 4.46 10.46 -9.81
N GLY A 269 5.11 9.87 -10.79
CA GLY A 269 6.15 10.56 -11.55
C GLY A 269 5.64 11.72 -12.41
N SER A 270 6.55 12.59 -12.80
CA SER A 270 6.27 13.76 -13.63
C SER A 270 6.83 13.65 -15.06
N LYS A 271 7.75 12.73 -15.30
CA LYS A 271 8.41 12.54 -16.61
C LYS A 271 7.52 11.90 -17.65
N LEU A 272 6.69 10.94 -17.24
CA LEU A 272 5.74 10.27 -18.11
C LEU A 272 4.33 10.80 -17.90
N GLY A 273 3.46 10.67 -18.88
CA GLY A 273 2.03 10.77 -18.68
C GLY A 273 1.54 9.70 -17.70
N GLU A 274 0.44 9.95 -16.97
CA GLU A 274 -0.05 9.01 -15.96
C GLU A 274 -0.32 7.62 -16.54
N LEU A 275 -0.94 7.53 -17.69
CA LEU A 275 -1.22 6.24 -18.35
C LEU A 275 0.07 5.52 -18.80
N ASP A 276 1.06 6.27 -19.31
CA ASP A 276 2.36 5.70 -19.71
C ASP A 276 3.14 5.20 -18.47
N GLY A 277 3.09 5.95 -17.35
CA GLY A 277 3.69 5.54 -16.09
C GLY A 277 3.07 4.26 -15.53
N ILE A 278 1.74 4.15 -15.56
CA ILE A 278 1.01 2.93 -15.17
C ILE A 278 1.42 1.74 -16.06
N ALA A 279 1.45 1.93 -17.38
CA ALA A 279 1.85 0.89 -18.32
C ALA A 279 3.31 0.44 -18.08
N ARG A 280 4.21 1.37 -17.76
CA ARG A 280 5.61 1.09 -17.39
C ARG A 280 5.70 0.26 -16.11
N ALA A 281 4.97 0.64 -15.06
CA ALA A 281 4.92 -0.09 -13.80
C ALA A 281 4.37 -1.50 -13.99
N ARG A 282 3.29 -1.65 -14.78
CA ARG A 282 2.72 -2.95 -15.10
C ARG A 282 3.69 -3.85 -15.86
N LYS A 283 4.48 -3.26 -16.79
CA LYS A 283 5.52 -3.99 -17.51
C LYS A 283 6.58 -4.54 -16.55
N LEU A 284 7.06 -3.75 -15.58
CA LEU A 284 8.04 -4.22 -14.60
C LEU A 284 7.51 -5.40 -13.77
N LEU A 285 6.25 -5.36 -13.32
CA LEU A 285 5.63 -6.47 -12.60
C LEU A 285 5.54 -7.73 -13.46
N ARG A 286 5.20 -7.61 -14.76
CA ARG A 286 5.19 -8.77 -15.69
C ARG A 286 6.60 -9.35 -15.91
N GLU A 287 7.60 -8.50 -16.07
CA GLU A 287 9.01 -8.91 -16.22
C GLU A 287 9.52 -9.64 -14.98
N TYR A 288 8.93 -9.32 -13.81
CA TYR A 288 9.21 -10.03 -12.56
C TYR A 288 8.38 -11.33 -12.39
N GLY A 289 7.38 -11.57 -13.22
CA GLY A 289 6.53 -12.77 -13.19
C GLY A 289 5.19 -12.60 -12.48
N ILE A 290 4.73 -11.35 -12.32
CA ILE A 290 3.44 -11.00 -11.66
C ILE A 290 2.47 -10.34 -12.63
#